data_ea24353e2f6dc8a5e89c379243688d71
#
_entry.id   ea24353e2f6dc8a5e89c379243688d71
#
_cell.length_a   1.000
_cell.length_b   1.000
_cell.length_c   1.000
_cell.angle_alpha   90.00
_cell.angle_beta   90.00
_cell.angle_gamma   90.00
#
_symmetry.space_group_name_H-M   'P 1'
#
loop_
_entity.id
_entity.type
_entity.pdbx_description
1 polymer ?
#
loop_
_entity_poly.entity_id
_entity_poly.type
_entity_poly.pdbx_seq_one_letter_code
_entity_poly.pdbx_strand_id
1 'polypeptide(L)'
;MLLVVLLLGGTYMKVVAEFDILLEGPALVHSVIGFRTVDEIAELCALVSVGMITLLVLMLYYQARIDRRTQMLLLHKTKQPPQLSLQAEHRYHLFLSHVWASGQDQMAVMKRSLQRLLPGSAIFLDVDDLEDIGDLESYVKRSSHVLIFLSKGYFQSRNCLREARAVVARGKPISLCWESDVNKGGLSLKATMAECPEQMRPFIFEDEYGTSRPIITWHRMRPFQVSLPLLFAPHGTTHSSYT
;
A
#
# COMPACT_ATOMS: atom_id res chain seq x y z
N MET A 1 8.96 1.40 -24.36
CA MET A 1 9.14 0.38 -25.42
C MET A 1 8.34 0.69 -26.68
N LEU A 2 7.03 0.92 -26.63
CA LEU A 2 6.21 1.27 -27.81
C LEU A 2 6.75 2.47 -28.60
N LEU A 3 7.13 3.55 -27.90
CA LEU A 3 7.70 4.75 -28.52
C LEU A 3 8.99 4.47 -29.30
N VAL A 4 9.84 3.59 -28.76
CA VAL A 4 11.10 3.18 -29.42
C VAL A 4 10.82 2.39 -30.68
N VAL A 5 9.85 1.49 -30.68
CA VAL A 5 9.44 0.70 -31.87
C VAL A 5 8.86 1.61 -32.95
N LEU A 6 8.02 2.59 -32.57
CA LEU A 6 7.46 3.56 -33.51
C LEU A 6 8.53 4.49 -34.10
N LEU A 7 9.49 4.96 -33.28
CA LEU A 7 10.61 5.79 -33.76
C LEU A 7 11.55 5.01 -34.67
N LEU A 8 11.90 3.77 -34.31
CA LEU A 8 12.73 2.90 -35.15
C LEU A 8 12.01 2.55 -36.47
N GLY A 9 10.70 2.25 -36.40
CA GLY A 9 9.89 2.01 -37.59
C GLY A 9 9.83 3.23 -38.50
N GLY A 10 9.60 4.43 -37.94
CA GLY A 10 9.54 5.69 -38.70
C GLY A 10 10.89 6.07 -39.32
N THR A 11 12.00 5.91 -38.61
CA THR A 11 13.35 6.16 -39.16
C THR A 11 13.69 5.13 -40.24
N TYR A 12 13.37 3.88 -40.04
CA TYR A 12 13.56 2.82 -41.03
C TYR A 12 12.78 3.11 -42.33
N MET A 13 11.47 3.45 -42.19
CA MET A 13 10.64 3.84 -43.35
C MET A 13 11.24 5.02 -44.14
N LYS A 14 11.77 6.03 -43.43
CA LYS A 14 12.40 7.17 -44.09
C LYS A 14 13.66 6.77 -44.85
N VAL A 15 14.49 5.94 -44.24
CA VAL A 15 15.74 5.42 -44.89
C VAL A 15 15.39 4.57 -46.10
N VAL A 16 14.40 3.67 -46.04
CA VAL A 16 13.98 2.87 -47.19
C VAL A 16 13.46 3.73 -48.33
N ALA A 17 12.65 4.77 -48.05
CA ALA A 17 12.13 5.69 -49.06
C ALA A 17 13.26 6.50 -49.75
N GLU A 18 14.30 6.92 -49.00
CA GLU A 18 15.46 7.59 -49.58
C GLU A 18 16.31 6.65 -50.43
N PHE A 19 16.46 5.38 -50.09
CA PHE A 19 17.17 4.38 -50.86
C PHE A 19 16.42 4.02 -52.19
N ASP A 20 15.09 3.90 -52.16
CA ASP A 20 14.30 3.68 -53.36
C ASP A 20 14.45 4.83 -54.41
N ILE A 21 14.58 6.06 -53.94
CA ILE A 21 14.80 7.23 -54.79
C ILE A 21 16.22 7.21 -55.41
N LEU A 22 17.22 6.77 -54.63
CA LEU A 22 18.65 6.81 -55.06
C LEU A 22 19.03 5.67 -56.01
N LEU A 23 18.35 4.52 -55.96
CA LEU A 23 18.77 3.31 -56.66
C LEU A 23 17.94 2.99 -57.91
N GLU A 24 17.05 3.86 -58.39
CA GLU A 24 16.21 3.73 -59.59
C GLU A 24 15.44 2.41 -59.70
N GLY A 25 15.19 1.70 -58.59
CA GLY A 25 14.36 0.53 -58.63
C GLY A 25 14.25 -0.26 -57.36
N PRO A 26 13.04 -0.83 -57.05
CA PRO A 26 12.73 -1.52 -55.79
C PRO A 26 13.42 -2.87 -55.61
N ALA A 27 14.14 -3.40 -56.61
CA ALA A 27 14.62 -4.77 -56.60
C ALA A 27 15.74 -5.04 -55.56
N LEU A 28 16.60 -4.05 -55.27
CA LEU A 28 17.72 -4.24 -54.34
C LEU A 28 17.25 -4.15 -52.91
N VAL A 29 16.34 -3.22 -52.62
CA VAL A 29 15.76 -3.05 -51.27
C VAL A 29 14.94 -4.33 -50.89
N HIS A 30 14.17 -4.83 -51.82
CA HIS A 30 13.41 -6.10 -51.60
C HIS A 30 14.33 -7.30 -51.31
N SER A 31 15.46 -7.43 -52.05
CA SER A 31 16.36 -8.58 -51.87
C SER A 31 17.11 -8.56 -50.54
N VAL A 32 17.37 -7.36 -50.00
CA VAL A 32 18.15 -7.19 -48.76
C VAL A 32 17.25 -7.09 -47.55
N ILE A 33 16.07 -6.46 -47.65
CA ILE A 33 15.21 -6.11 -46.53
C ILE A 33 13.94 -6.99 -46.47
N GLY A 34 13.56 -7.63 -47.56
CA GLY A 34 12.43 -8.55 -47.65
C GLY A 34 11.04 -7.89 -47.80
N PHE A 35 10.95 -6.56 -47.83
CA PHE A 35 9.72 -5.80 -48.06
C PHE A 35 9.73 -5.11 -49.41
N ARG A 36 8.59 -5.13 -50.13
CA ARG A 36 8.47 -4.54 -51.47
C ARG A 36 8.08 -3.07 -51.43
N THR A 37 7.33 -2.66 -50.41
CA THR A 37 6.82 -1.29 -50.31
C THR A 37 6.87 -0.80 -48.89
N VAL A 38 6.86 0.51 -48.73
CA VAL A 38 6.77 1.18 -47.43
C VAL A 38 5.48 0.85 -46.71
N ASP A 39 4.42 0.59 -47.49
CA ASP A 39 3.09 0.24 -46.96
C ASP A 39 3.09 -1.11 -46.23
N GLU A 40 3.80 -2.13 -46.75
CA GLU A 40 3.95 -3.43 -46.07
C GLU A 40 4.62 -3.30 -44.71
N ILE A 41 5.60 -2.43 -44.58
CA ILE A 41 6.28 -2.15 -43.31
C ILE A 41 5.32 -1.42 -42.34
N ALA A 42 4.56 -0.45 -42.88
CA ALA A 42 3.58 0.29 -42.09
C ALA A 42 2.49 -0.64 -41.54
N GLU A 43 1.97 -1.55 -42.38
CA GLU A 43 0.98 -2.55 -41.95
C GLU A 43 1.55 -3.48 -40.88
N LEU A 44 2.78 -3.98 -41.05
CA LEU A 44 3.42 -4.82 -40.05
C LEU A 44 3.60 -4.08 -38.72
N CYS A 45 4.08 -2.83 -38.78
CA CYS A 45 4.23 -2.01 -37.58
C CYS A 45 2.89 -1.74 -36.89
N ALA A 46 1.83 -1.50 -37.66
CA ALA A 46 0.48 -1.32 -37.15
C ALA A 46 -0.04 -2.60 -36.46
N LEU A 47 0.11 -3.76 -37.10
CA LEU A 47 -0.30 -5.06 -36.54
C LEU A 47 0.46 -5.37 -35.22
N VAL A 48 1.77 -5.17 -35.21
CA VAL A 48 2.58 -5.38 -33.99
C VAL A 48 2.15 -4.42 -32.89
N SER A 49 1.88 -3.15 -33.22
CA SER A 49 1.42 -2.16 -32.25
C SER A 49 0.06 -2.52 -31.65
N VAL A 50 -0.89 -2.90 -32.48
CA VAL A 50 -2.22 -3.36 -32.03
C VAL A 50 -2.10 -4.62 -31.18
N GLY A 51 -1.27 -5.58 -31.58
CA GLY A 51 -1.01 -6.80 -30.81
C GLY A 51 -0.42 -6.49 -29.42
N MET A 52 0.53 -5.58 -29.34
CA MET A 52 1.13 -5.17 -28.06
C MET A 52 0.13 -4.44 -27.15
N ILE A 53 -0.68 -3.54 -27.71
CA ILE A 53 -1.72 -2.84 -26.93
C ILE A 53 -2.76 -3.83 -26.41
N THR A 54 -3.19 -4.76 -27.25
CA THR A 54 -4.14 -5.81 -26.86
C THR A 54 -3.58 -6.68 -25.74
N LEU A 55 -2.33 -7.12 -25.85
CA LEU A 55 -1.66 -7.90 -24.81
C LEU A 55 -1.56 -7.12 -23.49
N LEU A 56 -1.21 -5.83 -23.56
CA LEU A 56 -1.14 -4.97 -22.39
C LEU A 56 -2.51 -4.84 -21.70
N VAL A 57 -3.58 -4.61 -22.46
CA VAL A 57 -4.95 -4.51 -21.93
C VAL A 57 -5.38 -5.83 -21.28
N LEU A 58 -5.11 -6.97 -21.94
CA LEU A 58 -5.40 -8.29 -21.39
C LEU A 58 -4.61 -8.55 -20.10
N MET A 59 -3.34 -8.18 -20.06
CA MET A 59 -2.50 -8.33 -18.88
C MET A 59 -3.03 -7.47 -17.70
N LEU A 60 -3.39 -6.22 -17.96
CA LEU A 60 -3.97 -5.33 -16.94
C LEU A 60 -5.34 -5.83 -16.46
N TYR A 61 -6.19 -6.33 -17.38
CA TYR A 61 -7.47 -6.95 -17.03
C TYR A 61 -7.29 -8.18 -16.15
N TYR A 62 -6.35 -9.06 -16.51
CA TYR A 62 -6.05 -10.28 -15.76
C TYR A 62 -5.49 -9.94 -14.37
N GLN A 63 -4.58 -8.98 -14.29
CA GLN A 63 -4.05 -8.49 -13.02
C GLN A 63 -5.16 -7.92 -12.12
N ALA A 64 -6.03 -7.08 -12.67
CA ALA A 64 -7.17 -6.53 -11.94
C ALA A 64 -8.18 -7.60 -11.47
N ARG A 65 -8.34 -8.67 -12.23
CA ARG A 65 -9.18 -9.83 -11.84
C ARG A 65 -8.56 -10.63 -10.68
N ILE A 66 -7.25 -10.86 -10.72
CA ILE A 66 -6.53 -11.56 -9.64
C ILE A 66 -6.59 -10.72 -8.37
N ASP A 67 -6.29 -9.43 -8.44
CA ASP A 67 -6.33 -8.52 -7.30
C ASP A 67 -7.70 -8.48 -6.60
N ARG A 68 -8.78 -8.57 -7.36
CA ARG A 68 -10.14 -8.61 -6.78
C ARG A 68 -10.49 -9.92 -6.08
N ARG A 69 -9.92 -11.05 -6.47
CA ARG A 69 -10.27 -12.37 -5.92
C ARG A 69 -9.51 -12.76 -4.67
N THR A 70 -8.35 -12.16 -4.40
CA THR A 70 -7.39 -12.66 -3.40
C THR A 70 -7.35 -11.89 -2.08
N GLN A 71 -8.18 -10.88 -1.84
CA GLN A 71 -7.91 -9.91 -0.77
C GLN A 71 -9.03 -9.67 0.24
N MET A 72 -10.06 -10.51 0.31
CA MET A 72 -11.02 -10.38 1.41
C MET A 72 -10.70 -11.38 2.52
N LEU A 73 -10.63 -10.92 3.76
CA LEU A 73 -10.64 -11.79 4.94
C LEU A 73 -11.99 -12.47 5.05
N LEU A 74 -11.98 -13.78 5.13
CA LEU A 74 -13.18 -14.59 5.32
C LEU A 74 -13.09 -15.30 6.68
N LEU A 75 -14.17 -15.30 7.41
CA LEU A 75 -14.30 -16.07 8.63
C LEU A 75 -14.11 -17.56 8.32
N HIS A 76 -13.24 -18.25 9.05
CA HIS A 76 -12.93 -19.66 8.79
C HIS A 76 -14.17 -20.56 8.80
N LYS A 77 -15.12 -20.32 9.74
CA LYS A 77 -16.33 -21.13 9.90
C LYS A 77 -17.39 -20.86 8.82
N THR A 78 -17.67 -19.60 8.53
CA THR A 78 -18.79 -19.21 7.64
C THR A 78 -18.38 -18.94 6.21
N LYS A 79 -17.07 -18.80 5.96
CA LYS A 79 -16.52 -18.37 4.66
C LYS A 79 -17.12 -17.04 4.18
N GLN A 80 -17.63 -16.23 5.08
CA GLN A 80 -18.18 -14.90 4.81
C GLN A 80 -17.24 -13.80 5.34
N PRO A 81 -17.28 -12.60 4.77
CA PRO A 81 -16.56 -11.46 5.35
C PRO A 81 -17.04 -11.21 6.79
N PRO A 82 -16.15 -10.82 7.71
CA PRO A 82 -16.55 -10.43 9.05
C PRO A 82 -17.48 -9.20 8.97
N GLN A 83 -18.56 -9.23 9.74
CA GLN A 83 -19.43 -8.06 9.88
C GLN A 83 -18.76 -7.08 10.83
N LEU A 84 -18.45 -5.89 10.30
CA LEU A 84 -17.87 -4.82 11.08
C LEU A 84 -19.01 -3.97 11.67
N SER A 85 -19.13 -3.94 12.98
CA SER A 85 -20.07 -3.09 13.69
C SER A 85 -19.33 -2.00 14.45
N LEU A 86 -19.83 -0.77 14.36
CA LEU A 86 -19.37 0.34 15.19
C LEU A 86 -20.42 0.63 16.27
N GLN A 87 -19.96 0.94 17.47
CA GLN A 87 -20.82 1.50 18.50
C GLN A 87 -21.28 2.89 18.06
N ALA A 88 -22.45 3.32 18.49
CA ALA A 88 -23.10 4.57 18.04
C ALA A 88 -22.23 5.83 18.26
N GLU A 89 -21.31 5.78 19.22
CA GLU A 89 -20.39 6.88 19.56
C GLU A 89 -19.14 6.92 18.67
N HIS A 90 -18.85 5.85 17.93
CA HIS A 90 -17.68 5.75 17.08
C HIS A 90 -18.03 6.00 15.61
N ARG A 91 -17.20 6.79 14.93
CA ARG A 91 -17.28 7.03 13.47
C ARG A 91 -16.28 6.16 12.71
N TYR A 92 -15.16 5.80 13.36
CA TYR A 92 -14.08 5.05 12.75
C TYR A 92 -13.80 3.76 13.52
N HIS A 93 -13.53 2.69 12.77
CA HIS A 93 -13.07 1.41 13.35
C HIS A 93 -11.63 1.53 13.83
N LEU A 94 -10.81 2.28 13.09
CA LEU A 94 -9.37 2.39 13.33
C LEU A 94 -8.90 3.81 13.08
N PHE A 95 -8.06 4.32 13.98
CA PHE A 95 -7.29 5.55 13.83
C PHE A 95 -5.81 5.18 13.59
N LEU A 96 -5.19 5.72 12.55
CA LEU A 96 -3.79 5.48 12.20
C LEU A 96 -2.93 6.66 12.67
N SER A 97 -2.30 6.52 13.84
CA SER A 97 -1.39 7.51 14.41
C SER A 97 0.04 7.31 13.89
N HIS A 98 0.64 8.34 13.31
CA HIS A 98 1.96 8.26 12.69
C HIS A 98 2.66 9.62 12.60
N VAL A 99 3.97 9.61 12.40
CA VAL A 99 4.75 10.81 12.05
C VAL A 99 4.63 11.08 10.55
N TRP A 100 4.21 12.26 10.15
CA TRP A 100 4.05 12.61 8.73
C TRP A 100 5.31 12.40 7.91
N ALA A 101 6.45 12.86 8.44
CA ALA A 101 7.72 12.78 7.71
C ALA A 101 8.24 11.35 7.45
N SER A 102 7.84 10.35 8.28
CA SER A 102 8.41 9.00 8.24
C SER A 102 7.40 7.86 8.15
N GLY A 103 6.10 8.15 8.29
CA GLY A 103 5.05 7.12 8.37
C GLY A 103 3.89 7.30 7.41
N GLN A 104 3.78 8.43 6.72
CA GLN A 104 2.62 8.77 5.89
C GLN A 104 2.36 7.74 4.78
N ASP A 105 3.38 7.41 3.98
CA ASP A 105 3.24 6.47 2.87
C ASP A 105 2.87 5.07 3.35
N GLN A 106 3.50 4.63 4.46
CA GLN A 106 3.24 3.34 5.07
C GLN A 106 1.79 3.24 5.56
N MET A 107 1.30 4.29 6.20
CA MET A 107 -0.08 4.33 6.72
C MET A 107 -1.11 4.44 5.60
N ALA A 108 -0.82 5.15 4.53
CA ALA A 108 -1.67 5.16 3.33
C ALA A 108 -1.76 3.77 2.66
N VAL A 109 -0.65 3.04 2.58
CA VAL A 109 -0.62 1.65 2.10
C VAL A 109 -1.40 0.74 3.05
N MET A 110 -1.23 0.89 4.37
CA MET A 110 -1.95 0.12 5.37
C MET A 110 -3.45 0.36 5.30
N LYS A 111 -3.91 1.62 5.25
CA LYS A 111 -5.33 1.99 5.09
C LYS A 111 -5.95 1.28 3.89
N ARG A 112 -5.32 1.39 2.71
CA ARG A 112 -5.80 0.75 1.48
C ARG A 112 -5.83 -0.78 1.58
N SER A 113 -4.80 -1.38 2.18
CA SER A 113 -4.72 -2.83 2.35
C SER A 113 -5.80 -3.34 3.30
N LEU A 114 -6.00 -2.67 4.43
CA LEU A 114 -7.04 -3.01 5.40
C LEU A 114 -8.45 -2.86 4.81
N GLN A 115 -8.72 -1.78 4.06
CA GLN A 115 -10.01 -1.58 3.39
C GLN A 115 -10.30 -2.63 2.30
N ARG A 116 -9.25 -3.18 1.66
CA ARG A 116 -9.39 -4.31 0.73
C ARG A 116 -9.68 -5.62 1.46
N LEU A 117 -8.97 -5.87 2.57
CA LEU A 117 -9.14 -7.07 3.39
C LEU A 117 -10.48 -7.08 4.14
N LEU A 118 -10.92 -5.91 4.60
CA LEU A 118 -12.12 -5.68 5.40
C LEU A 118 -12.98 -4.60 4.74
N PRO A 119 -13.75 -4.95 3.70
CA PRO A 119 -14.65 -4.02 3.04
C PRO A 119 -15.65 -3.43 4.03
N GLY A 120 -15.87 -2.12 3.95
CA GLY A 120 -16.72 -1.39 4.89
C GLY A 120 -16.02 -0.90 6.15
N SER A 121 -14.71 -1.18 6.34
CA SER A 121 -13.97 -0.59 7.45
C SER A 121 -13.78 0.92 7.25
N ALA A 122 -14.25 1.70 8.23
CA ALA A 122 -13.99 3.13 8.32
C ALA A 122 -12.66 3.36 9.04
N ILE A 123 -11.63 3.80 8.33
CA ILE A 123 -10.27 4.00 8.85
C ILE A 123 -9.90 5.46 8.71
N PHE A 124 -9.59 6.11 9.84
CA PHE A 124 -9.12 7.48 9.85
C PHE A 124 -7.61 7.54 9.57
N LEU A 125 -7.24 8.39 8.62
CA LEU A 125 -5.88 8.80 8.33
C LEU A 125 -5.88 10.31 8.13
N ASP A 126 -5.09 11.03 8.91
CA ASP A 126 -5.08 12.49 8.99
C ASP A 126 -4.90 13.18 7.63
N VAL A 127 -4.06 12.66 6.75
CA VAL A 127 -3.81 13.22 5.41
C VAL A 127 -5.07 13.25 4.54
N ASP A 128 -5.96 12.25 4.70
CA ASP A 128 -7.16 12.10 3.88
C ASP A 128 -8.41 12.70 4.55
N ASP A 129 -8.46 12.64 5.90
CA ASP A 129 -9.71 12.79 6.65
C ASP A 129 -9.68 13.97 7.65
N LEU A 130 -8.54 14.67 7.79
CA LEU A 130 -8.38 15.74 8.76
C LEU A 130 -8.95 17.05 8.23
N GLU A 131 -10.04 17.53 8.85
CA GLU A 131 -10.65 18.82 8.56
C GLU A 131 -10.05 19.94 9.44
N ASP A 132 -9.68 19.63 10.69
CA ASP A 132 -9.09 20.58 11.63
C ASP A 132 -8.00 19.92 12.52
N ILE A 133 -6.77 20.43 12.43
CA ILE A 133 -5.63 19.99 13.25
C ILE A 133 -5.86 20.29 14.75
N GLY A 134 -6.71 21.26 15.06
CA GLY A 134 -7.05 21.61 16.44
C GLY A 134 -7.77 20.50 17.20
N ASP A 135 -8.48 19.62 16.51
CA ASP A 135 -9.42 18.64 17.08
C ASP A 135 -8.95 17.17 17.02
N LEU A 136 -7.64 16.94 16.99
CA LEU A 136 -7.04 15.58 16.93
C LEU A 136 -7.59 14.62 17.99
N GLU A 137 -7.77 15.13 19.22
CA GLU A 137 -8.28 14.34 20.34
C GLU A 137 -9.73 13.88 20.15
N SER A 138 -10.53 14.62 19.37
CA SER A 138 -11.89 14.26 19.02
C SER A 138 -11.90 13.09 18.00
N TYR A 139 -10.99 13.06 17.05
CA TYR A 139 -10.86 11.93 16.12
C TYR A 139 -10.45 10.65 16.85
N VAL A 140 -9.50 10.74 17.79
CA VAL A 140 -9.16 9.60 18.68
C VAL A 140 -10.39 9.16 19.47
N LYS A 141 -11.16 10.08 20.06
CA LYS A 141 -12.39 9.76 20.79
C LYS A 141 -13.40 8.99 19.94
N ARG A 142 -13.63 9.44 18.70
CA ARG A 142 -14.59 8.86 17.74
C ARG A 142 -14.10 7.58 17.07
N SER A 143 -12.91 7.11 17.40
CA SER A 143 -12.35 5.87 16.87
C SER A 143 -12.46 4.75 17.90
N SER A 144 -12.80 3.54 17.42
CA SER A 144 -12.93 2.34 18.28
C SER A 144 -11.56 1.81 18.71
N HIS A 145 -10.59 1.84 17.82
CA HIS A 145 -9.24 1.30 18.02
C HIS A 145 -8.19 2.27 17.48
N VAL A 146 -6.98 2.25 18.05
CA VAL A 146 -5.88 3.08 17.57
C VAL A 146 -4.66 2.21 17.23
N LEU A 147 -4.15 2.39 16.02
CA LEU A 147 -2.87 1.82 15.63
C LEU A 147 -1.80 2.90 15.70
N ILE A 148 -0.78 2.65 16.47
CA ILE A 148 0.39 3.50 16.59
C ILE A 148 1.51 2.95 15.71
N PHE A 149 1.93 3.75 14.72
CA PHE A 149 3.06 3.42 13.86
C PHE A 149 4.34 4.01 14.45
N LEU A 150 5.10 3.15 15.09
CA LEU A 150 6.36 3.49 15.76
C LEU A 150 7.47 3.67 14.72
N SER A 151 7.74 4.92 14.38
CA SER A 151 8.87 5.35 13.56
C SER A 151 9.71 6.37 14.32
N LYS A 152 10.89 6.71 13.80
CA LYS A 152 11.80 7.69 14.43
C LYS A 152 11.08 8.99 14.72
N GLY A 153 11.18 9.46 15.96
CA GLY A 153 10.62 10.73 16.41
C GLY A 153 9.11 10.69 16.69
N TYR A 154 8.47 9.51 16.76
CA TYR A 154 7.05 9.42 17.07
C TYR A 154 6.70 10.16 18.36
N PHE A 155 7.42 9.89 19.45
CA PHE A 155 7.18 10.53 20.75
C PHE A 155 7.79 11.93 20.86
N GLN A 156 8.54 12.39 19.86
CA GLN A 156 9.06 13.77 19.76
C GLN A 156 8.10 14.68 18.97
N SER A 157 7.23 14.10 18.14
CA SER A 157 6.20 14.83 17.42
C SER A 157 5.13 15.34 18.37
N ARG A 158 4.88 16.65 18.36
CA ARG A 158 3.85 17.29 19.19
C ARG A 158 2.47 16.68 18.97
N ASN A 159 2.09 16.44 17.72
CA ASN A 159 0.76 15.90 17.35
C ASN A 159 0.65 14.44 17.76
N CYS A 160 1.63 13.58 17.41
CA CYS A 160 1.63 12.18 17.82
C CYS A 160 1.60 12.02 19.34
N LEU A 161 2.32 12.89 20.07
CA LEU A 161 2.31 12.87 21.53
C LEU A 161 0.94 13.29 22.12
N ARG A 162 0.23 14.24 21.46
CA ARG A 162 -1.15 14.60 21.83
C ARG A 162 -2.10 13.41 21.60
N GLU A 163 -2.00 12.77 20.44
CA GLU A 163 -2.78 11.58 20.10
C GLU A 163 -2.52 10.46 21.11
N ALA A 164 -1.26 10.11 21.36
CA ALA A 164 -0.89 9.07 22.33
C ALA A 164 -1.43 9.38 23.75
N ARG A 165 -1.34 10.63 24.21
CA ARG A 165 -1.94 11.05 25.49
C ARG A 165 -3.46 10.91 25.49
N ALA A 166 -4.12 11.27 24.39
CA ALA A 166 -5.56 11.13 24.25
C ALA A 166 -5.98 9.65 24.27
N VAL A 167 -5.19 8.76 23.67
CA VAL A 167 -5.40 7.32 23.68
C VAL A 167 -5.30 6.77 25.11
N VAL A 168 -4.22 7.10 25.82
CA VAL A 168 -4.00 6.68 27.22
C VAL A 168 -5.09 7.21 28.14
N ALA A 169 -5.42 8.50 28.06
CA ALA A 169 -6.43 9.13 28.91
C ALA A 169 -7.84 8.54 28.73
N ARG A 170 -8.12 7.94 27.56
CA ARG A 170 -9.41 7.33 27.25
C ARG A 170 -9.43 5.80 27.34
N GLY A 171 -8.32 5.17 27.70
CA GLY A 171 -8.21 3.72 27.74
C GLY A 171 -8.54 3.05 26.41
N LYS A 172 -8.19 3.70 25.26
CA LYS A 172 -8.50 3.13 23.95
C LYS A 172 -7.65 1.89 23.67
N PRO A 173 -8.20 0.84 23.04
CA PRO A 173 -7.41 -0.30 22.59
C PRO A 173 -6.31 0.15 21.61
N ILE A 174 -5.09 -0.38 21.81
CA ILE A 174 -3.90 0.00 21.04
C ILE A 174 -3.35 -1.22 20.31
N SER A 175 -2.99 -1.04 19.05
CA SER A 175 -2.10 -1.93 18.31
C SER A 175 -0.82 -1.18 17.94
N LEU A 176 0.31 -1.90 18.02
CA LEU A 176 1.63 -1.33 17.72
C LEU A 176 2.18 -1.93 16.43
N CYS A 177 2.57 -1.05 15.51
CA CYS A 177 3.31 -1.42 14.31
C CYS A 177 4.62 -0.65 14.28
N TRP A 178 5.74 -1.31 14.02
CA TRP A 178 7.08 -0.73 14.13
C TRP A 178 7.83 -0.79 12.81
N GLU A 179 8.38 0.37 12.40
CA GLU A 179 9.31 0.48 11.29
C GLU A 179 10.73 0.10 11.74
N SER A 180 11.23 -1.01 11.24
CA SER A 180 12.55 -1.52 11.59
C SER A 180 13.67 -1.03 10.68
N ASP A 181 13.34 -0.54 9.47
CA ASP A 181 14.32 -0.09 8.48
C ASP A 181 14.76 1.34 8.74
N VAL A 182 15.99 1.49 9.24
CA VAL A 182 16.58 2.80 9.56
C VAL A 182 16.65 3.73 8.35
N ASN A 183 16.85 3.19 7.14
CA ASN A 183 16.91 3.98 5.91
C ASN A 183 15.53 4.52 5.46
N LYS A 184 14.47 4.07 6.12
CA LYS A 184 13.09 4.41 5.82
C LYS A 184 12.37 5.07 6.99
N GLY A 185 13.12 5.70 7.88
CA GLY A 185 12.58 6.37 9.04
C GLY A 185 12.34 5.45 10.24
N GLY A 186 12.96 4.28 10.26
CA GLY A 186 12.95 3.38 11.41
C GLY A 186 13.96 3.80 12.49
N LEU A 187 13.77 3.24 13.67
CA LEU A 187 14.68 3.33 14.80
C LEU A 187 14.69 1.98 15.51
N SER A 188 15.76 1.64 16.24
CA SER A 188 15.73 0.40 17.02
C SER A 188 14.60 0.42 18.04
N LEU A 189 13.95 -0.71 18.27
CA LEU A 189 12.80 -0.78 19.18
C LEU A 189 13.13 -0.24 20.57
N LYS A 190 14.34 -0.56 21.07
CA LYS A 190 14.83 -0.05 22.38
C LYS A 190 14.92 1.47 22.40
N ALA A 191 15.42 2.09 21.32
CA ALA A 191 15.50 3.54 21.21
C ALA A 191 14.11 4.18 21.05
N THR A 192 13.21 3.57 20.30
CA THR A 192 11.82 4.01 20.17
C THR A 192 11.10 3.98 21.52
N MET A 193 11.29 2.91 22.29
CA MET A 193 10.73 2.85 23.66
C MET A 193 11.34 3.89 24.59
N ALA A 194 12.64 4.20 24.43
CA ALA A 194 13.32 5.23 25.20
C ALA A 194 12.82 6.66 24.90
N GLU A 195 12.37 6.92 23.64
CA GLU A 195 11.74 8.20 23.27
C GLU A 195 10.38 8.39 23.96
N CYS A 196 9.70 7.32 24.34
CA CYS A 196 8.40 7.40 25.01
C CYS A 196 8.55 7.95 26.42
N PRO A 197 7.73 8.95 26.83
CA PRO A 197 7.71 9.44 28.20
C PRO A 197 7.47 8.29 29.19
N GLU A 198 8.26 8.25 30.28
CA GLU A 198 8.22 7.13 31.24
C GLU A 198 6.82 6.82 31.77
N GLN A 199 6.07 7.88 32.05
CA GLN A 199 4.70 7.77 32.56
C GLN A 199 3.73 7.09 31.58
N MET A 200 4.04 7.11 30.30
CA MET A 200 3.16 6.54 29.24
C MET A 200 3.59 5.12 28.81
N ARG A 201 4.85 4.73 29.10
CA ARG A 201 5.40 3.45 28.63
C ARG A 201 4.54 2.24 29.00
N PRO A 202 4.08 2.07 30.25
CA PRO A 202 3.24 0.95 30.61
C PRO A 202 1.93 0.91 29.79
N PHE A 203 1.30 2.06 29.61
CA PHE A 203 0.02 2.15 28.89
C PHE A 203 0.15 1.87 27.39
N ILE A 204 1.30 2.23 26.78
CA ILE A 204 1.53 2.04 25.35
C ILE A 204 2.06 0.63 25.06
N PHE A 205 3.04 0.14 25.83
CA PHE A 205 3.79 -1.08 25.52
C PHE A 205 3.35 -2.31 26.30
N GLU A 206 2.50 -2.16 27.31
CA GLU A 206 1.98 -3.24 28.12
C GLU A 206 0.46 -3.32 27.98
N ASP A 207 -0.09 -4.51 28.17
CA ASP A 207 -1.53 -4.73 28.24
C ASP A 207 -2.08 -4.47 29.67
N GLU A 208 -3.37 -4.70 29.87
CA GLU A 208 -4.02 -4.54 31.18
C GLU A 208 -3.51 -5.49 32.26
N TYR A 209 -2.77 -6.55 31.88
CA TYR A 209 -2.16 -7.52 32.78
C TYR A 209 -0.67 -7.25 33.03
N GLY A 210 -0.11 -6.14 32.51
CA GLY A 210 1.32 -5.83 32.60
C GLY A 210 2.20 -6.69 31.66
N THR A 211 1.59 -7.38 30.69
CA THR A 211 2.33 -8.18 29.71
C THR A 211 2.67 -7.29 28.51
N SER A 212 3.87 -7.47 27.96
CA SER A 212 4.29 -6.70 26.76
C SER A 212 3.31 -6.90 25.61
N ARG A 213 2.79 -5.79 25.06
CA ARG A 213 1.94 -5.84 23.88
C ARG A 213 2.70 -6.41 22.69
N PRO A 214 2.05 -7.21 21.84
CA PRO A 214 2.65 -7.65 20.58
C PRO A 214 2.94 -6.44 19.68
N ILE A 215 4.19 -6.35 19.20
CA ILE A 215 4.61 -5.30 18.28
C ILE A 215 4.83 -5.93 16.91
N ILE A 216 4.05 -5.49 15.94
CA ILE A 216 4.10 -6.01 14.59
C ILE A 216 5.17 -5.23 13.81
N THR A 217 6.15 -5.96 13.29
CA THR A 217 7.17 -5.35 12.43
C THR A 217 6.57 -5.01 11.06
N TRP A 218 6.76 -3.78 10.61
CA TRP A 218 6.39 -3.38 9.27
C TRP A 218 7.29 -4.04 8.23
N HIS A 219 6.68 -4.74 7.27
CA HIS A 219 7.39 -5.35 6.15
C HIS A 219 6.83 -4.83 4.82
N ARG A 220 7.71 -4.39 3.93
CA ARG A 220 7.34 -3.88 2.60
C ARG A 220 7.04 -4.96 1.58
N MET A 221 7.28 -6.23 1.91
CA MET A 221 7.07 -7.37 1.03
C MET A 221 5.74 -8.10 1.31
N ARG A 222 5.32 -8.99 0.40
CA ARG A 222 4.11 -9.82 0.51
C ARG A 222 3.83 -10.46 1.88
N PRO A 223 4.82 -10.87 2.69
CA PRO A 223 4.57 -11.41 4.02
C PRO A 223 3.83 -10.46 4.98
N PHE A 224 3.87 -9.16 4.73
CA PHE A 224 3.14 -8.17 5.55
C PHE A 224 1.62 -8.39 5.53
N GLN A 225 1.06 -8.84 4.42
CA GLN A 225 -0.38 -9.15 4.31
C GLN A 225 -0.81 -10.28 5.26
N VAL A 226 0.11 -11.15 5.66
CA VAL A 226 -0.13 -12.24 6.63
C VAL A 226 -0.12 -11.73 8.08
N SER A 227 0.63 -10.66 8.36
CA SER A 227 0.74 -10.08 9.71
C SER A 227 -0.42 -9.13 10.07
N LEU A 228 -1.12 -8.58 9.06
CA LEU A 228 -2.27 -7.70 9.27
C LEU A 228 -3.43 -8.34 10.06
N PRO A 229 -3.79 -9.62 9.88
CA PRO A 229 -4.82 -10.27 10.69
C PRO A 229 -4.50 -10.31 12.18
N LEU A 230 -3.22 -10.32 12.56
CA LEU A 230 -2.80 -10.31 13.96
C LEU A 230 -3.16 -9.00 14.69
N LEU A 231 -3.35 -7.90 13.95
CA LEU A 231 -3.82 -6.62 14.50
C LEU A 231 -5.26 -6.69 15.04
N PHE A 232 -6.04 -7.61 14.51
CA PHE A 232 -7.47 -7.75 14.81
C PHE A 232 -7.82 -9.05 15.55
N ALA A 233 -6.81 -9.89 15.88
CA ALA A 233 -7.03 -11.07 16.69
C ALA A 233 -7.45 -10.63 18.11
N PRO A 234 -8.56 -11.12 18.66
CA PRO A 234 -8.92 -10.85 20.05
C PRO A 234 -7.78 -11.36 20.93
N HIS A 235 -7.36 -10.53 21.87
CA HIS A 235 -6.36 -10.88 22.87
C HIS A 235 -6.87 -12.13 23.63
N GLY A 236 -6.28 -13.30 23.38
CA GLY A 236 -6.63 -14.55 24.06
C GLY A 236 -6.62 -15.83 23.22
N THR A 237 -6.41 -15.76 21.90
CA THR A 237 -6.24 -16.96 21.10
C THR A 237 -4.76 -17.23 20.88
N THR A 238 -4.21 -18.09 21.72
CA THR A 238 -2.89 -18.73 21.59
C THR A 238 -2.66 -19.24 20.16
N HIS A 239 -1.43 -19.01 19.70
CA HIS A 239 -0.83 -19.59 18.49
C HIS A 239 -1.25 -21.05 18.30
N SER A 240 -2.22 -21.31 17.46
CA SER A 240 -2.35 -22.59 16.76
C SER A 240 -3.34 -22.44 15.59
N SER A 241 -2.82 -22.80 14.41
CA SER A 241 -3.57 -23.00 13.15
C SER A 241 -3.84 -21.79 12.24
N TYR A 242 -2.76 -21.22 11.70
CA TYR A 242 -2.80 -20.61 10.37
C TYR A 242 -1.74 -21.33 9.50
N THR A 243 -2.14 -22.35 8.80
CA THR A 243 -1.46 -22.96 7.63
C THR A 243 -2.17 -22.51 6.37
#